data_333d871ab69640d56b8ea449dc138c24
#
_entry.id   333d871ab69640d56b8ea449dc138c24
#
_cell.length_a   1.000
_cell.length_b   1.000
_cell.length_c   1.000
_cell.angle_alpha   90.00
_cell.angle_beta   90.00
_cell.angle_gamma   90.00
#
_symmetry.space_group_name_H-M   'P 1'
#
loop_
_entity.id
_entity.type
_entity.pdbx_description
1 polymer ?
#
loop_
_entity_poly.entity_id
_entity_poly.type
_entity_poly.pdbx_seq_one_letter_code
_entity_poly.pdbx_strand_id
1 'polypeptide(L)'
;MVEEARLEQLEAGLTPVTDGWFVVSVPEAAWVTNEVLGDACIFEGDDAPFPDVGFTIGVMEPGASGGRYHREANQENFLVLAGECILLIEGEERLLKQWDFVHCPAGTEHSFVGSGAGPCVIFMTGARKGWPEKGIVYPRSELALRHGAGVETETSSPAEAYAPYPKWLPGRPRSWAGLPWD
;
A
#
# COMPACT_ATOMS: atom_id res chain seq x y z
N MET A 1 17.72 25.49 -10.81
CA MET A 1 16.85 25.29 -9.62
C MET A 1 15.80 24.27 -10.02
N VAL A 2 15.39 23.40 -9.14
CA VAL A 2 14.24 22.51 -9.38
C VAL A 2 12.98 23.36 -9.25
N GLU A 3 12.09 23.27 -10.23
CA GLU A 3 10.82 24.01 -10.25
C GLU A 3 9.78 23.30 -9.41
N GLU A 4 8.72 24.04 -9.02
CA GLU A 4 7.56 23.49 -8.35
C GLU A 4 6.70 22.71 -9.35
N ALA A 5 6.29 21.50 -8.98
CA ALA A 5 5.40 20.70 -9.79
C ALA A 5 3.98 21.28 -9.78
N ARG A 6 3.33 21.24 -10.93
CA ARG A 6 1.91 21.61 -11.04
C ARG A 6 1.06 20.47 -10.47
N LEU A 7 0.18 20.81 -9.52
CA LEU A 7 -0.85 19.93 -9.01
C LEU A 7 -2.19 20.24 -9.69
N GLU A 8 -2.90 19.21 -10.11
CA GLU A 8 -4.26 19.32 -10.66
C GLU A 8 -5.26 18.52 -9.83
N GLN A 9 -6.46 19.08 -9.67
CA GLN A 9 -7.56 18.37 -9.04
C GLN A 9 -8.17 17.39 -10.04
N LEU A 10 -7.84 16.12 -9.85
CA LEU A 10 -8.42 15.01 -10.63
C LEU A 10 -9.53 14.31 -9.81
N GLU A 11 -10.13 13.27 -10.38
CA GLU A 11 -11.19 12.50 -9.72
C GLU A 11 -10.75 11.90 -8.38
N ALA A 12 -9.51 11.41 -8.33
CA ALA A 12 -8.92 10.80 -7.11
C ALA A 12 -8.47 11.83 -6.06
N GLY A 13 -8.18 13.07 -6.43
CA GLY A 13 -7.62 14.12 -5.56
C GLY A 13 -6.55 14.96 -6.25
N LEU A 14 -5.81 15.75 -5.48
CA LEU A 14 -4.68 16.52 -5.99
C LEU A 14 -3.54 15.59 -6.42
N THR A 15 -3.15 15.71 -7.68
CA THR A 15 -2.18 14.84 -8.34
C THR A 15 -1.12 15.70 -9.03
N PRO A 16 0.19 15.39 -8.89
CA PRO A 16 1.23 16.07 -9.67
C PRO A 16 1.12 15.67 -11.15
N VAL A 17 1.16 16.67 -12.03
CA VAL A 17 1.09 16.48 -13.49
C VAL A 17 2.35 16.96 -14.19
N THR A 18 3.36 17.40 -13.45
CA THR A 18 4.71 17.71 -13.94
C THR A 18 5.73 17.31 -12.90
N ASP A 19 6.94 17.02 -13.36
CA ASP A 19 8.09 16.83 -12.46
C ASP A 19 8.37 18.09 -11.64
N GLY A 20 8.91 17.91 -10.44
CA GLY A 20 9.32 19.00 -9.56
C GLY A 20 9.05 18.68 -8.09
N TRP A 21 9.35 19.66 -7.22
CA TRP A 21 8.96 19.56 -5.81
C TRP A 21 7.53 20.03 -5.62
N PHE A 22 6.82 19.45 -4.66
CA PHE A 22 5.48 19.89 -4.29
C PHE A 22 5.21 19.62 -2.81
N VAL A 23 4.15 20.25 -2.31
CA VAL A 23 3.57 19.98 -0.99
C VAL A 23 2.09 19.69 -1.18
N VAL A 24 1.63 18.59 -0.62
CA VAL A 24 0.22 18.22 -0.63
C VAL A 24 -0.18 17.71 0.76
N SER A 25 -1.35 18.10 1.21
CA SER A 25 -1.96 17.55 2.41
C SER A 25 -2.52 16.15 2.10
N VAL A 26 -2.28 15.17 2.98
CA VAL A 26 -2.77 13.80 2.80
C VAL A 26 -4.27 13.72 2.49
N PRO A 27 -5.15 14.46 3.20
CA PRO A 27 -6.59 14.50 2.86
C PRO A 27 -6.92 15.02 1.46
N GLU A 28 -6.06 15.86 0.89
CA GLU A 28 -6.27 16.46 -0.44
C GLU A 28 -5.58 15.70 -1.57
N ALA A 29 -4.60 14.85 -1.24
CA ALA A 29 -3.89 14.01 -2.20
C ALA A 29 -4.84 13.04 -2.91
N ALA A 30 -4.33 12.40 -3.96
CA ALA A 30 -5.10 11.38 -4.68
C ALA A 30 -5.30 10.12 -3.83
N TRP A 31 -6.51 9.60 -3.81
CA TRP A 31 -6.90 8.37 -3.15
C TRP A 31 -7.58 7.41 -4.09
N VAL A 32 -7.36 6.13 -3.86
CA VAL A 32 -8.07 5.03 -4.50
C VAL A 32 -8.65 4.12 -3.42
N THR A 33 -9.82 3.56 -3.70
CA THR A 33 -10.55 2.71 -2.76
C THR A 33 -10.80 1.34 -3.34
N ASN A 34 -10.79 0.32 -2.50
CA ASN A 34 -11.15 -1.04 -2.84
C ASN A 34 -11.92 -1.65 -1.67
N GLU A 35 -13.10 -2.21 -1.93
CA GLU A 35 -13.99 -2.71 -0.88
C GLU A 35 -13.45 -3.92 -0.12
N VAL A 36 -12.40 -4.58 -0.63
CA VAL A 36 -11.79 -5.76 -0.02
C VAL A 36 -10.40 -5.44 0.55
N LEU A 37 -9.61 -4.64 -0.18
CA LEU A 37 -8.21 -4.37 0.14
C LEU A 37 -8.01 -3.11 1.00
N GLY A 38 -9.05 -2.29 1.15
CA GLY A 38 -8.95 -1.00 1.84
C GLY A 38 -8.70 0.16 0.89
N ASP A 39 -8.03 1.19 1.37
CA ASP A 39 -7.85 2.45 0.64
C ASP A 39 -6.37 2.83 0.60
N ALA A 40 -5.96 3.51 -0.44
CA ALA A 40 -4.56 3.92 -0.64
C ALA A 40 -4.44 5.37 -1.12
N CYS A 41 -3.58 6.14 -0.45
CA CYS A 41 -3.17 7.47 -0.86
C CYS A 41 -2.02 7.36 -1.85
N ILE A 42 -2.15 7.98 -3.00
CA ILE A 42 -1.18 8.00 -4.09
C ILE A 42 -0.58 9.39 -4.20
N PHE A 43 0.74 9.49 -4.09
CA PHE A 43 1.47 10.77 -4.17
C PHE A 43 2.04 11.05 -5.55
N GLU A 44 1.91 10.12 -6.48
CA GLU A 44 2.46 10.19 -7.83
C GLU A 44 1.36 10.47 -8.84
N GLY A 45 1.74 11.05 -9.98
CA GLY A 45 0.92 11.12 -11.18
C GLY A 45 1.49 10.26 -12.28
N ASP A 46 0.68 9.92 -13.28
CA ASP A 46 1.11 9.14 -14.44
C ASP A 46 2.28 9.82 -15.20
N ASP A 47 2.24 11.16 -15.27
CA ASP A 47 3.28 11.98 -15.90
C ASP A 47 4.38 12.45 -14.93
N ALA A 48 4.29 12.10 -13.65
CA ALA A 48 5.22 12.51 -12.60
C ALA A 48 5.49 11.36 -11.62
N PRO A 49 6.05 10.22 -12.08
CA PRO A 49 6.35 9.07 -11.22
C PRO A 49 7.59 9.34 -10.36
N PHE A 50 7.67 8.67 -9.21
CA PHE A 50 8.87 8.66 -8.38
C PHE A 50 9.80 7.52 -8.81
N PRO A 51 10.95 7.82 -9.47
CA PRO A 51 11.75 6.79 -10.13
C PRO A 51 12.52 5.88 -9.16
N ASP A 52 12.90 6.39 -7.99
CA ASP A 52 13.82 5.70 -7.08
C ASP A 52 13.10 4.99 -5.92
N VAL A 53 12.05 5.61 -5.38
CA VAL A 53 11.34 5.14 -4.19
C VAL A 53 9.85 5.47 -4.32
N GLY A 54 8.99 4.47 -4.15
CA GLY A 54 7.54 4.66 -4.06
C GLY A 54 7.08 4.94 -2.64
N PHE A 55 6.01 5.70 -2.51
CA PHE A 55 5.37 6.01 -1.22
C PHE A 55 3.86 5.84 -1.33
N THR A 56 3.27 5.28 -0.28
CA THR A 56 1.82 5.09 -0.18
C THR A 56 1.41 5.17 1.30
N ILE A 57 0.21 5.67 1.57
CA ILE A 57 -0.45 5.48 2.87
C ILE A 57 -1.65 4.57 2.62
N GLY A 58 -1.65 3.41 3.27
CA GLY A 58 -2.78 2.48 3.25
C GLY A 58 -3.68 2.66 4.45
N VAL A 59 -4.99 2.48 4.25
CA VAL A 59 -5.98 2.40 5.32
C VAL A 59 -6.70 1.06 5.19
N MET A 60 -6.63 0.25 6.23
CA MET A 60 -7.21 -1.09 6.26
C MET A 60 -8.24 -1.19 7.39
N GLU A 61 -9.47 -1.51 7.06
CA GLU A 61 -10.47 -1.88 8.07
C GLU A 61 -10.10 -3.22 8.76
N PRO A 62 -10.57 -3.49 9.97
CA PRO A 62 -10.34 -4.78 10.61
C PRO A 62 -10.78 -5.95 9.73
N GLY A 63 -9.87 -6.89 9.50
CA GLY A 63 -10.06 -8.05 8.62
C GLY A 63 -9.76 -7.82 7.13
N ALA A 64 -9.58 -6.58 6.69
CA ALA A 64 -9.16 -6.28 5.32
C ALA A 64 -7.66 -6.55 5.16
N SER A 65 -7.26 -7.25 4.10
CA SER A 65 -5.84 -7.36 3.73
C SER A 65 -5.44 -6.14 2.91
N GLY A 66 -4.37 -5.46 3.28
CA GLY A 66 -3.84 -4.31 2.53
C GLY A 66 -3.25 -4.67 1.16
N GLY A 67 -3.17 -5.96 0.85
CA GLY A 67 -2.65 -6.49 -0.41
C GLY A 67 -2.44 -8.00 -0.33
N ARG A 68 -1.97 -8.60 -1.41
CA ARG A 68 -1.60 -10.01 -1.46
C ARG A 68 -0.29 -10.26 -0.73
N TYR A 69 -0.16 -11.42 -0.09
CA TYR A 69 1.10 -11.94 0.44
C TYR A 69 2.08 -12.12 -0.72
N HIS A 70 3.21 -11.45 -0.64
CA HIS A 70 4.18 -11.39 -1.72
C HIS A 70 5.60 -11.16 -1.22
N ARG A 71 6.57 -11.32 -2.11
CA ARG A 71 7.94 -10.83 -1.94
C ARG A 71 8.34 -10.01 -3.15
N GLU A 72 9.09 -8.95 -2.90
CA GLU A 72 9.67 -8.12 -3.95
C GLU A 72 11.20 -8.28 -4.05
N ALA A 73 11.73 -7.99 -5.22
CA ALA A 73 13.19 -8.01 -5.44
C ALA A 73 13.90 -6.77 -4.87
N ASN A 74 13.16 -5.85 -4.29
CA ASN A 74 13.67 -4.65 -3.63
C ASN A 74 13.29 -4.65 -2.14
N GLN A 75 13.96 -3.78 -1.36
CA GLN A 75 13.57 -3.59 0.03
C GLN A 75 12.31 -2.74 0.14
N GLU A 76 11.54 -3.01 1.18
CA GLU A 76 10.38 -2.23 1.58
C GLU A 76 10.45 -1.89 3.06
N ASN A 77 9.81 -0.79 3.44
CA ASN A 77 9.69 -0.39 4.83
C ASN A 77 8.28 0.11 5.11
N PHE A 78 7.84 -0.11 6.35
CA PHE A 78 6.49 0.19 6.78
C PHE A 78 6.50 0.82 8.16
N LEU A 79 5.58 1.77 8.38
CA LEU A 79 5.38 2.39 9.70
C LEU A 79 3.89 2.47 9.98
N VAL A 80 3.44 1.86 11.06
CA VAL A 80 2.06 1.99 11.52
C VAL A 80 1.85 3.38 12.09
N LEU A 81 1.01 4.19 11.45
CA LEU A 81 0.70 5.56 11.86
C LEU A 81 -0.45 5.62 12.87
N ALA A 82 -1.41 4.69 12.77
CA ALA A 82 -2.54 4.59 13.69
C ALA A 82 -3.16 3.19 13.64
N GLY A 83 -3.88 2.81 14.69
CA GLY A 83 -4.57 1.52 14.76
C GLY A 83 -3.63 0.34 14.95
N GLU A 84 -4.12 -0.83 14.58
CA GLU A 84 -3.43 -2.12 14.73
C GLU A 84 -3.58 -2.96 13.47
N CYS A 85 -2.58 -3.77 13.15
CA CYS A 85 -2.65 -4.77 12.08
C CYS A 85 -1.87 -6.04 12.44
N ILE A 86 -2.17 -7.12 11.75
CA ILE A 86 -1.38 -8.34 11.76
C ILE A 86 -0.45 -8.28 10.56
N LEU A 87 0.85 -8.34 10.81
CA LEU A 87 1.86 -8.58 9.79
C LEU A 87 2.00 -10.10 9.60
N LEU A 88 1.76 -10.56 8.40
CA LEU A 88 2.12 -11.90 7.94
C LEU A 88 3.52 -11.80 7.35
N ILE A 89 4.51 -12.46 7.92
CA ILE A 89 5.91 -12.36 7.49
C ILE A 89 6.62 -13.71 7.62
N GLU A 90 7.23 -14.18 6.54
CA GLU A 90 8.03 -15.43 6.52
C GLU A 90 7.30 -16.62 7.16
N GLY A 91 5.98 -16.73 6.92
CA GLY A 91 5.14 -17.80 7.49
C GLY A 91 4.71 -17.61 8.93
N GLU A 92 5.00 -16.48 9.56
CA GLU A 92 4.65 -16.13 10.93
C GLU A 92 3.69 -14.95 11.00
N GLU A 93 3.00 -14.80 12.13
CA GLU A 93 2.15 -13.66 12.45
C GLU A 93 2.82 -12.77 13.50
N ARG A 94 2.73 -11.45 13.30
CA ARG A 94 3.14 -10.44 14.28
C ARG A 94 2.05 -9.40 14.42
N LEU A 95 1.54 -9.17 15.62
CA LEU A 95 0.67 -8.04 15.90
C LEU A 95 1.49 -6.76 15.94
N LEU A 96 1.08 -5.78 15.17
CA LEU A 96 1.67 -4.45 15.11
C LEU A 96 0.65 -3.41 15.62
N LYS A 97 1.19 -2.36 16.21
CA LYS A 97 0.44 -1.21 16.72
C LYS A 97 1.09 0.10 16.29
N GLN A 98 0.42 1.19 16.56
CA GLN A 98 0.93 2.53 16.28
C GLN A 98 2.40 2.70 16.69
N TRP A 99 3.21 3.22 15.77
CA TRP A 99 4.65 3.47 15.83
C TRP A 99 5.55 2.24 15.70
N ASP A 100 5.01 1.06 15.43
CA ASP A 100 5.83 -0.07 15.05
C ASP A 100 6.36 0.10 13.62
N PHE A 101 7.66 -0.13 13.46
CA PHE A 101 8.37 -0.05 12.19
C PHE A 101 8.77 -1.44 11.72
N VAL A 102 8.58 -1.71 10.43
CA VAL A 102 8.96 -2.97 9.79
C VAL A 102 9.94 -2.67 8.66
N HIS A 103 11.04 -3.42 8.63
CA HIS A 103 12.00 -3.43 7.53
C HIS A 103 11.99 -4.79 6.86
N CYS A 104 11.67 -4.83 5.58
CA CYS A 104 11.70 -6.01 4.74
C CYS A 104 12.86 -5.89 3.73
N PRO A 105 13.99 -6.59 3.94
CA PRO A 105 14.97 -6.75 2.88
C PRO A 105 14.36 -7.37 1.61
N ALA A 106 15.03 -7.22 0.49
CA ALA A 106 14.61 -7.85 -0.76
C ALA A 106 14.36 -9.36 -0.58
N GLY A 107 13.25 -9.84 -1.08
CA GLY A 107 12.84 -11.24 -1.03
C GLY A 107 12.06 -11.63 0.24
N THR A 108 11.83 -10.73 1.18
CA THR A 108 11.00 -11.00 2.36
C THR A 108 9.54 -11.19 1.98
N GLU A 109 8.97 -12.32 2.31
CA GLU A 109 7.55 -12.62 2.09
C GLU A 109 6.68 -11.95 3.16
N HIS A 110 5.75 -11.09 2.75
CA HIS A 110 4.91 -10.37 3.70
C HIS A 110 3.55 -9.93 3.16
N SER A 111 2.65 -9.59 4.06
CA SER A 111 1.40 -8.85 3.85
C SER A 111 0.88 -8.32 5.18
N PHE A 112 -0.08 -7.39 5.13
CA PHE A 112 -0.71 -6.79 6.30
C PHE A 112 -2.21 -7.05 6.27
N VAL A 113 -2.79 -7.26 7.46
CA VAL A 113 -4.24 -7.44 7.64
C VAL A 113 -4.68 -6.52 8.77
N GLY A 114 -5.64 -5.65 8.53
CA GLY A 114 -6.18 -4.78 9.56
C GLY A 114 -6.72 -5.57 10.76
N SER A 115 -6.52 -5.06 11.96
CA SER A 115 -6.98 -5.69 13.20
C SER A 115 -7.44 -4.65 14.22
N GLY A 116 -7.81 -5.09 15.43
CA GLY A 116 -8.28 -4.19 16.47
C GLY A 116 -9.71 -3.70 16.26
N ALA A 117 -10.04 -2.54 16.84
CA ALA A 117 -11.42 -2.01 16.90
C ALA A 117 -11.73 -0.95 15.82
N GLY A 118 -10.74 -0.56 15.01
CA GLY A 118 -10.88 0.47 13.98
C GLY A 118 -9.82 0.32 12.88
N PRO A 119 -9.77 1.26 11.92
CA PRO A 119 -8.87 1.16 10.81
C PRO A 119 -7.40 1.25 11.24
N CYS A 120 -6.55 0.47 10.57
CA CYS A 120 -5.10 0.61 10.63
C CYS A 120 -4.63 1.54 9.50
N VAL A 121 -3.82 2.53 9.85
CA VAL A 121 -3.16 3.41 8.89
C VAL A 121 -1.67 3.08 8.86
N ILE A 122 -1.16 2.76 7.68
CA ILE A 122 0.23 2.35 7.50
C ILE A 122 0.89 3.18 6.38
N PHE A 123 2.04 3.76 6.68
CA PHE A 123 2.91 4.35 5.68
C PHE A 123 3.80 3.26 5.10
N MET A 124 3.87 3.20 3.78
CA MET A 124 4.61 2.19 3.03
C MET A 124 5.57 2.86 2.07
N THR A 125 6.78 2.31 1.96
CA THR A 125 7.77 2.77 1.00
C THR A 125 8.60 1.62 0.46
N GLY A 126 8.76 1.58 -0.85
CA GLY A 126 9.51 0.53 -1.55
C GLY A 126 10.53 1.12 -2.52
N ALA A 127 11.73 0.55 -2.53
CA ALA A 127 12.75 0.91 -3.50
C ALA A 127 12.37 0.37 -4.89
N ARG A 128 12.67 1.14 -5.95
CA ARG A 128 12.26 0.81 -7.33
C ARG A 128 13.43 0.44 -8.25
N LYS A 129 14.60 0.16 -7.71
CA LYS A 129 15.77 -0.18 -8.52
C LYS A 129 15.53 -1.44 -9.36
N GLY A 130 15.46 -1.25 -10.68
CA GLY A 130 15.17 -2.33 -11.64
C GLY A 130 13.71 -2.79 -11.62
N TRP A 131 12.81 -2.01 -11.12
CA TRP A 131 11.37 -2.18 -11.27
C TRP A 131 10.92 -1.76 -12.68
N PRO A 132 9.99 -2.47 -13.35
CA PRO A 132 9.33 -3.74 -12.92
C PRO A 132 10.09 -5.03 -13.28
N GLU A 133 11.26 -4.97 -13.93
CA GLU A 133 11.93 -6.16 -14.50
C GLU A 133 12.38 -7.18 -13.45
N LYS A 134 12.66 -6.72 -12.21
CA LYS A 134 13.04 -7.63 -11.12
C LYS A 134 11.87 -8.37 -10.49
N GLY A 135 10.68 -7.86 -10.74
CA GLY A 135 9.44 -8.56 -10.46
C GLY A 135 9.05 -8.68 -9.00
N ILE A 136 7.83 -9.12 -8.86
CA ILE A 136 7.16 -9.49 -7.62
C ILE A 136 6.73 -10.96 -7.75
N VAL A 137 6.70 -11.69 -6.65
CA VAL A 137 6.18 -13.06 -6.61
C VAL A 137 5.15 -13.17 -5.51
N TYR A 138 4.03 -13.76 -5.82
CA TYR A 138 2.94 -14.09 -4.90
C TYR A 138 3.01 -15.59 -4.61
N PRO A 139 3.69 -16.03 -3.55
CA PRO A 139 3.80 -17.45 -3.23
C PRO A 139 2.49 -17.97 -2.64
N ARG A 140 2.23 -19.26 -2.82
CA ARG A 140 1.14 -19.91 -2.09
C ARG A 140 1.54 -20.06 -0.62
N SER A 141 0.73 -19.52 0.28
CA SER A 141 0.92 -19.59 1.71
C SER A 141 -0.39 -19.95 2.40
N GLU A 142 -0.40 -21.05 3.15
CA GLU A 142 -1.58 -21.45 3.95
C GLU A 142 -1.94 -20.41 5.01
N LEU A 143 -0.94 -19.75 5.58
CA LEU A 143 -1.13 -18.65 6.52
C LEU A 143 -1.87 -17.50 5.84
N ALA A 144 -1.36 -17.03 4.70
CA ALA A 144 -1.96 -15.93 3.98
C ALA A 144 -3.36 -16.25 3.44
N LEU A 145 -3.61 -17.50 3.03
CA LEU A 145 -4.93 -17.97 2.60
C LEU A 145 -5.96 -17.86 3.74
N ARG A 146 -5.59 -18.24 4.98
CA ARG A 146 -6.50 -18.11 6.14
C ARG A 146 -6.90 -16.65 6.43
N HIS A 147 -6.04 -15.72 6.09
CA HIS A 147 -6.28 -14.27 6.25
C HIS A 147 -6.85 -13.58 5.00
N GLY A 148 -7.20 -14.33 3.96
CA GLY A 148 -7.71 -13.76 2.71
C GLY A 148 -6.66 -12.99 1.89
N ALA A 149 -5.38 -13.02 2.30
CA ALA A 149 -4.26 -12.34 1.62
C ALA A 149 -3.49 -13.27 0.66
N GLY A 150 -3.79 -14.58 0.63
CA GLY A 150 -3.06 -15.57 -0.16
C GLY A 150 -3.56 -15.73 -1.58
N VAL A 151 -2.74 -16.40 -2.40
CA VAL A 151 -3.11 -16.95 -3.72
C VAL A 151 -3.13 -18.47 -3.65
N GLU A 152 -4.03 -19.12 -4.40
CA GLU A 152 -4.13 -20.58 -4.46
C GLU A 152 -2.96 -21.21 -5.22
N THR A 153 -2.42 -20.49 -6.20
CA THR A 153 -1.29 -20.93 -7.02
C THR A 153 -0.27 -19.80 -7.08
N GLU A 154 1.01 -20.13 -6.88
CA GLU A 154 2.09 -19.15 -7.01
C GLU A 154 2.07 -18.52 -8.40
N THR A 155 2.23 -17.20 -8.43
CA THR A 155 2.32 -16.43 -9.68
C THR A 155 3.24 -15.23 -9.50
N SER A 156 3.83 -14.75 -10.60
CA SER A 156 4.53 -13.46 -10.67
C SER A 156 3.72 -12.38 -11.39
N SER A 157 2.47 -12.71 -11.74
CA SER A 157 1.56 -11.79 -12.42
C SER A 157 0.64 -11.08 -11.43
N PRO A 158 0.78 -9.74 -11.20
CA PRO A 158 -0.18 -8.99 -10.41
C PRO A 158 -1.62 -9.13 -10.93
N ALA A 159 -1.80 -9.19 -12.25
CA ALA A 159 -3.11 -9.34 -12.85
C ALA A 159 -3.79 -10.67 -12.46
N GLU A 160 -3.03 -11.77 -12.37
CA GLU A 160 -3.54 -13.05 -11.88
C GLU A 160 -3.79 -13.03 -10.37
N ALA A 161 -2.84 -12.52 -9.60
CA ALA A 161 -2.95 -12.46 -8.14
C ALA A 161 -4.17 -11.67 -7.68
N TYR A 162 -4.50 -10.58 -8.35
CA TYR A 162 -5.61 -9.70 -8.01
C TYR A 162 -6.88 -9.94 -8.84
N ALA A 163 -6.90 -10.92 -9.77
CA ALA A 163 -8.06 -11.21 -10.60
C ALA A 163 -9.38 -11.44 -9.83
N PRO A 164 -9.41 -12.05 -8.63
CA PRO A 164 -10.63 -12.23 -7.84
C PRO A 164 -11.17 -10.95 -7.18
N TYR A 165 -10.40 -9.87 -7.15
CA TYR A 165 -10.78 -8.66 -6.44
C TYR A 165 -11.44 -7.62 -7.33
N PRO A 166 -12.30 -6.75 -6.76
CA PRO A 166 -12.78 -5.56 -7.45
C PRO A 166 -11.61 -4.69 -7.90
N LYS A 167 -11.85 -3.87 -8.92
CA LYS A 167 -10.88 -2.85 -9.33
C LYS A 167 -10.81 -1.73 -8.31
N TRP A 168 -9.63 -1.12 -8.19
CA TRP A 168 -9.46 0.14 -7.50
C TRP A 168 -10.28 1.24 -8.18
N LEU A 169 -10.95 2.04 -7.39
CA LEU A 169 -11.74 3.17 -7.86
C LEU A 169 -11.16 4.47 -7.28
N PRO A 170 -11.15 5.57 -8.06
CA PRO A 170 -10.86 6.89 -7.50
C PRO A 170 -11.81 7.22 -6.36
N GLY A 171 -11.30 7.79 -5.27
CA GLY A 171 -12.16 8.22 -4.17
C GLY A 171 -11.44 8.19 -2.83
N ARG A 172 -11.96 8.94 -1.88
CA ARG A 172 -11.44 9.03 -0.51
C ARG A 172 -11.79 7.76 0.28
N PRO A 173 -11.04 7.44 1.36
CA PRO A 173 -11.39 6.39 2.30
C PRO A 173 -12.83 6.53 2.79
N ARG A 174 -13.49 5.38 3.03
CA ARG A 174 -14.92 5.33 3.40
C ARG A 174 -15.23 6.02 4.72
N SER A 175 -14.27 6.09 5.61
CA SER A 175 -14.41 6.77 6.90
C SER A 175 -13.17 7.62 7.16
N TRP A 176 -13.36 8.93 7.26
CA TRP A 176 -12.30 9.83 7.69
C TRP A 176 -12.20 9.90 9.21
N ALA A 177 -13.32 9.68 9.92
CA ALA A 177 -13.37 9.80 11.37
C ALA A 177 -12.39 8.84 12.07
N GLY A 178 -11.51 9.40 12.91
CA GLY A 178 -10.49 8.66 13.64
C GLY A 178 -9.20 8.38 12.86
N LEU A 179 -9.05 8.96 11.68
CA LEU A 179 -7.78 8.95 10.95
C LEU A 179 -6.81 10.00 11.50
N PRO A 180 -5.48 9.81 11.37
CA PRO A 180 -4.49 10.71 11.99
C PRO A 180 -4.53 12.17 11.53
N TRP A 181 -5.24 12.47 10.45
CA TRP A 181 -5.37 13.78 9.84
C TRP A 181 -6.77 14.41 9.95
N ASP A 182 -7.67 13.83 10.76
CA ASP A 182 -8.99 14.39 11.06
C ASP A 182 -8.92 15.62 11.99
#